data_fdec9adc36b9aefd60f250b187c07d49
#
_entry.id   fdec9adc36b9aefd60f250b187c07d49
#
_cell.length_a   1.000
_cell.length_b   1.000
_cell.length_c   1.000
_cell.angle_alpha   90.00
_cell.angle_beta   90.00
_cell.angle_gamma   90.00
#
_symmetry.space_group_name_H-M   'P 1'
#
loop_
_entity.id
_entity.type
_entity.pdbx_description
1 polymer ?
#
loop_
_entity_poly.entity_id
_entity_poly.type
_entity_poly.pdbx_seq_one_letter_code
_entity_poly.pdbx_strand_id
1 'polypeptide(L)'
;MTQRDLSYDRYCDEVTVQTGLLRQALAGADLQARVPTCPEWTLRDLAVHVGGATRWMNEIVRTRASAEVPDEAVPEFAGPPVEDGPGALDAWLAEGAEAAAEALREAGPGRKMWTWSWEQSSSFWARRLTQELLVHRADACIAAGVPFAADAELAADAVDEWLEIVAYVQRVQPADPAGELRGGGRTLHLHATDAAPGAHGEWLIELTDDGFAVRPEHTDGATVELRGPMTELMLAFYRRLPLTGDAVEVRGDRSFLEFWLERATFG
;
A
#
# COMPACT_ATOMS: atom_id res chain seq x y z
N MET A 1 16.83 3.30 -13.18
CA MET A 1 15.90 3.66 -12.10
C MET A 1 15.94 5.16 -11.95
N THR A 2 14.93 5.86 -12.37
CA THR A 2 14.77 7.30 -12.09
C THR A 2 14.28 7.39 -10.65
N GLN A 3 15.10 7.99 -9.79
CA GLN A 3 14.78 8.25 -8.39
C GLN A 3 13.53 9.16 -8.33
N ARG A 4 12.38 8.57 -8.06
CA ARG A 4 11.08 9.25 -7.92
C ARG A 4 10.48 9.02 -6.54
N ASP A 5 11.22 8.35 -5.66
CA ASP A 5 10.80 8.08 -4.30
C ASP A 5 10.64 9.40 -3.53
N LEU A 6 9.61 9.47 -2.73
CA LEU A 6 9.45 10.54 -1.75
C LEU A 6 10.66 10.56 -0.81
N SER A 7 10.95 11.70 -0.20
CA SER A 7 12.06 11.76 0.76
C SER A 7 11.75 10.89 1.98
N TYR A 8 12.81 10.39 2.61
CA TYR A 8 12.69 9.63 3.86
C TYR A 8 11.93 10.39 4.95
N ASP A 9 12.19 11.70 5.07
CA ASP A 9 11.50 12.56 6.02
C ASP A 9 10.01 12.67 5.69
N ARG A 10 9.64 12.71 4.40
CA ARG A 10 8.25 12.71 3.98
C ARG A 10 7.56 11.41 4.39
N TYR A 11 8.17 10.25 4.21
CA TYR A 11 7.61 8.98 4.70
C TYR A 11 7.42 8.99 6.22
N CYS A 12 8.40 9.48 6.98
CA CYS A 12 8.26 9.59 8.44
C CYS A 12 7.09 10.50 8.86
N ASP A 13 6.85 11.60 8.14
CA ASP A 13 5.73 12.50 8.40
C ASP A 13 4.39 11.84 8.03
N GLU A 14 4.36 11.12 6.91
CA GLU A 14 3.14 10.43 6.44
C GLU A 14 2.66 9.34 7.41
N VAL A 15 3.52 8.72 8.19
CA VAL A 15 3.10 7.74 9.21
C VAL A 15 2.07 8.36 10.17
N THR A 16 2.36 9.55 10.68
CA THR A 16 1.44 10.24 11.59
C THR A 16 0.25 10.87 10.87
N VAL A 17 0.44 11.39 9.67
CA VAL A 17 -0.63 11.98 8.85
C VAL A 17 -1.65 10.92 8.46
N GLN A 18 -1.22 9.79 7.88
CA GLN A 18 -2.12 8.73 7.43
C GLN A 18 -2.85 8.05 8.59
N THR A 19 -2.16 7.84 9.72
CA THR A 19 -2.80 7.33 10.94
C THR A 19 -3.83 8.33 11.48
N GLY A 20 -3.53 9.62 11.48
CA GLY A 20 -4.48 10.65 11.89
C GLY A 20 -5.75 10.66 11.04
N LEU A 21 -5.61 10.52 9.72
CA LEU A 21 -6.74 10.43 8.79
C LEU A 21 -7.52 9.10 8.93
N LEU A 22 -6.84 8.00 9.20
CA LEU A 22 -7.49 6.72 9.53
C LEU A 22 -8.35 6.85 10.79
N ARG A 23 -7.80 7.41 11.86
CA ARG A 23 -8.52 7.67 13.12
C ARG A 23 -9.76 8.54 12.90
N GLN A 24 -9.65 9.56 12.04
CA GLN A 24 -10.80 10.39 11.64
C GLN A 24 -11.89 9.58 10.93
N ALA A 25 -11.52 8.65 10.04
CA ALA A 25 -12.46 7.77 9.36
C ALA A 25 -13.15 6.80 10.33
N LEU A 26 -12.46 6.36 11.38
CA LEU A 26 -13.01 5.49 12.42
C LEU A 26 -13.89 6.24 13.43
N ALA A 27 -13.72 7.57 13.57
CA ALA A 27 -14.43 8.37 14.55
C ALA A 27 -15.93 8.39 14.30
N GLY A 28 -16.71 7.78 15.20
CA GLY A 28 -18.17 7.68 15.09
C GLY A 28 -18.68 6.61 14.13
N ALA A 29 -17.79 5.85 13.47
CA ALA A 29 -18.17 4.73 12.64
C ALA A 29 -18.59 3.50 13.46
N ASP A 30 -19.40 2.63 12.87
CA ASP A 30 -19.69 1.32 13.46
C ASP A 30 -18.48 0.40 13.30
N LEU A 31 -17.72 0.22 14.38
CA LEU A 31 -16.53 -0.64 14.38
C LEU A 31 -16.83 -2.12 14.10
N GLN A 32 -18.10 -2.56 14.11
CA GLN A 32 -18.51 -3.91 13.72
C GLN A 32 -18.90 -3.99 12.23
N ALA A 33 -18.93 -2.87 11.50
CA ALA A 33 -19.16 -2.86 10.07
C ALA A 33 -18.11 -3.70 9.34
N ARG A 34 -18.54 -4.49 8.35
CA ARG A 34 -17.61 -5.28 7.52
C ARG A 34 -16.84 -4.39 6.57
N VAL A 35 -15.58 -4.73 6.39
CA VAL A 35 -14.70 -4.07 5.41
C VAL A 35 -14.91 -4.72 4.05
N PRO A 36 -15.52 -4.05 3.05
CA PRO A 36 -15.85 -4.68 1.77
C PRO A 36 -14.64 -5.24 1.00
N THR A 37 -13.49 -4.61 1.19
CA THR A 37 -12.21 -4.96 0.55
C THR A 37 -11.43 -6.04 1.28
N CYS A 38 -11.79 -6.30 2.56
CA CYS A 38 -11.26 -7.36 3.41
C CYS A 38 -12.44 -8.03 4.13
N PRO A 39 -13.27 -8.85 3.46
CA PRO A 39 -14.61 -9.25 3.93
C PRO A 39 -14.61 -10.09 5.21
N GLU A 40 -13.50 -10.69 5.58
CA GLU A 40 -13.35 -11.41 6.84
C GLU A 40 -13.20 -10.45 8.04
N TRP A 41 -12.87 -9.18 7.80
CA TRP A 41 -12.59 -8.19 8.84
C TRP A 41 -13.77 -7.25 9.11
N THR A 42 -13.91 -6.88 10.37
CA THR A 42 -14.64 -5.68 10.79
C THR A 42 -13.71 -4.45 10.72
N LEU A 43 -14.28 -3.25 10.81
CA LEU A 43 -13.50 -2.02 10.96
C LEU A 43 -12.57 -2.05 12.19
N ARG A 44 -12.99 -2.72 13.27
CA ARG A 44 -12.13 -2.92 14.43
C ARG A 44 -10.95 -3.82 14.09
N ASP A 45 -11.19 -4.94 13.41
CA ASP A 45 -10.13 -5.87 13.03
C ASP A 45 -9.10 -5.20 12.14
N LEU A 46 -9.57 -4.38 11.18
CA LEU A 46 -8.70 -3.55 10.33
C LEU A 46 -7.86 -2.57 11.17
N ALA A 47 -8.46 -1.86 12.12
CA ALA A 47 -7.75 -0.92 12.98
C ALA A 47 -6.71 -1.62 13.86
N VAL A 48 -7.03 -2.80 14.40
CA VAL A 48 -6.10 -3.63 15.18
C VAL A 48 -4.96 -4.14 14.31
N HIS A 49 -5.25 -4.62 13.10
CA HIS A 49 -4.22 -5.02 12.14
C HIS A 49 -3.23 -3.88 11.85
N VAL A 50 -3.72 -2.71 11.49
CA VAL A 50 -2.90 -1.54 11.15
C VAL A 50 -2.04 -1.08 12.34
N GLY A 51 -2.63 -1.02 13.53
CA GLY A 51 -1.90 -0.61 14.74
C GLY A 51 -0.88 -1.67 15.18
N GLY A 52 -1.19 -2.96 15.03
CA GLY A 52 -0.27 -4.07 15.27
C GLY A 52 0.90 -4.05 14.30
N ALA A 53 0.63 -3.92 13.00
CA ALA A 53 1.67 -3.79 11.96
C ALA A 53 2.58 -2.57 12.21
N THR A 54 2.01 -1.43 12.63
CA THR A 54 2.77 -0.24 12.99
C THR A 54 3.72 -0.51 14.16
N ARG A 55 3.26 -1.19 15.22
CA ARG A 55 4.09 -1.56 16.37
C ARG A 55 5.15 -2.60 16.01
N TRP A 56 4.79 -3.55 15.17
CA TRP A 56 5.74 -4.55 14.67
C TRP A 56 6.90 -3.92 13.90
N MET A 57 6.59 -3.01 12.96
CA MET A 57 7.61 -2.27 12.23
C MET A 57 8.42 -1.35 13.14
N ASN A 58 7.76 -0.68 14.12
CA ASN A 58 8.46 0.10 15.15
C ASN A 58 9.46 -0.75 15.94
N GLU A 59 9.09 -1.97 16.35
CA GLU A 59 9.97 -2.85 17.12
C GLU A 59 11.20 -3.26 16.29
N ILE A 60 11.01 -3.59 15.02
CA ILE A 60 12.11 -3.91 14.09
C ILE A 60 13.07 -2.72 13.95
N VAL A 61 12.53 -1.52 13.75
CA VAL A 61 13.32 -0.29 13.54
C VAL A 61 14.07 0.08 14.82
N ARG A 62 13.37 0.14 15.95
CA ARG A 62 13.91 0.53 17.27
C ARG A 62 15.02 -0.40 17.73
N THR A 63 14.84 -1.72 17.55
CA THR A 63 15.84 -2.73 17.96
C THR A 63 16.90 -2.97 16.89
N ARG A 64 16.72 -2.43 15.68
CA ARG A 64 17.55 -2.74 14.50
C ARG A 64 17.64 -4.25 14.29
N ALA A 65 16.49 -4.90 14.34
CA ALA A 65 16.40 -6.35 14.29
C ALA A 65 17.21 -6.92 13.11
N SER A 66 17.93 -8.00 13.34
CA SER A 66 18.70 -8.70 12.29
C SER A 66 17.95 -9.88 11.67
N ALA A 67 16.76 -10.20 12.20
CA ALA A 67 15.86 -11.25 11.75
C ALA A 67 14.41 -10.80 12.02
N GLU A 68 13.45 -11.57 11.50
CA GLU A 68 12.03 -11.38 11.78
C GLU A 68 11.73 -11.34 13.28
N VAL A 69 10.89 -10.41 13.69
CA VAL A 69 10.42 -10.30 15.07
C VAL A 69 9.05 -11.00 15.15
N PRO A 70 8.89 -12.01 16.01
CA PRO A 70 7.58 -12.65 16.16
C PRO A 70 6.58 -11.72 16.86
N ASP A 71 5.30 -11.83 16.51
CA ASP A 71 4.23 -10.96 17.01
C ASP A 71 4.16 -10.94 18.54
N GLU A 72 4.41 -12.08 19.17
CA GLU A 72 4.39 -12.22 20.65
C GLU A 72 5.51 -11.42 21.35
N ALA A 73 6.54 -11.06 20.61
CA ALA A 73 7.63 -10.21 21.12
C ALA A 73 7.36 -8.72 20.97
N VAL A 74 6.28 -8.34 20.26
CA VAL A 74 5.92 -6.96 20.04
C VAL A 74 4.99 -6.46 21.15
N PRO A 75 5.38 -5.43 21.92
CA PRO A 75 4.53 -4.87 22.95
C PRO A 75 3.18 -4.38 22.39
N GLU A 76 2.09 -4.74 23.07
CA GLU A 76 0.73 -4.28 22.72
C GLU A 76 0.29 -4.57 21.27
N PHE A 77 0.84 -5.61 20.63
CA PHE A 77 0.53 -5.97 19.23
C PHE A 77 -0.96 -6.20 18.99
N ALA A 78 -1.64 -6.89 19.93
CA ALA A 78 -3.04 -7.29 19.77
C ALA A 78 -4.07 -6.16 19.98
N GLY A 79 -3.61 -4.94 20.29
CA GLY A 79 -4.48 -3.80 20.59
C GLY A 79 -5.18 -3.86 21.94
N PRO A 80 -5.92 -2.80 22.31
CA PRO A 80 -6.64 -2.77 23.57
C PRO A 80 -7.85 -3.70 23.56
N PRO A 81 -8.29 -4.21 24.74
CA PRO A 81 -9.53 -4.95 24.89
C PRO A 81 -10.75 -4.20 24.33
N VAL A 82 -11.76 -4.96 23.89
CA VAL A 82 -13.00 -4.36 23.33
C VAL A 82 -13.75 -3.53 24.36
N GLU A 83 -13.74 -3.98 25.60
CA GLU A 83 -14.38 -3.32 26.76
C GLU A 83 -13.82 -1.94 27.09
N ASP A 84 -12.58 -1.65 26.68
CA ASP A 84 -11.97 -0.32 26.91
C ASP A 84 -12.51 0.73 25.94
N GLY A 85 -13.28 0.29 24.96
CA GLY A 85 -14.04 1.14 24.05
C GLY A 85 -13.22 1.81 22.94
N PRO A 86 -13.88 2.60 22.08
CA PRO A 86 -13.24 3.19 20.90
C PRO A 86 -12.18 4.23 21.23
N GLY A 87 -12.26 4.89 22.37
CA GLY A 87 -11.26 5.87 22.81
C GLY A 87 -9.89 5.25 23.10
N ALA A 88 -9.86 4.03 23.68
CA ALA A 88 -8.62 3.31 23.91
C ALA A 88 -7.98 2.87 22.58
N LEU A 89 -8.79 2.41 21.62
CA LEU A 89 -8.31 2.06 20.27
C LEU A 89 -7.73 3.29 19.55
N ASP A 90 -8.40 4.42 19.63
CA ASP A 90 -7.94 5.68 19.04
C ASP A 90 -6.59 6.15 19.64
N ALA A 91 -6.46 6.15 20.97
CA ALA A 91 -5.21 6.49 21.64
C ALA A 91 -4.09 5.51 21.28
N TRP A 92 -4.37 4.21 21.26
CA TRP A 92 -3.41 3.17 20.91
C TRP A 92 -2.89 3.33 19.47
N LEU A 93 -3.72 3.68 18.49
CA LEU A 93 -3.30 3.98 17.13
C LEU A 93 -2.38 5.21 17.08
N ALA A 94 -2.75 6.28 17.79
CA ALA A 94 -1.95 7.52 17.84
C ALA A 94 -0.56 7.28 18.41
N GLU A 95 -0.49 6.65 19.59
CA GLU A 95 0.77 6.36 20.29
C GLU A 95 1.70 5.47 19.44
N GLY A 96 1.14 4.45 18.77
CA GLY A 96 1.91 3.59 17.87
C GLY A 96 2.51 4.33 16.70
N ALA A 97 1.75 5.24 16.07
CA ALA A 97 2.23 6.03 14.95
C ALA A 97 3.31 7.04 15.36
N GLU A 98 3.14 7.71 16.50
CA GLU A 98 4.14 8.63 17.05
C GLU A 98 5.46 7.90 17.33
N ALA A 99 5.39 6.75 18.03
CA ALA A 99 6.56 5.95 18.33
C ALA A 99 7.28 5.44 17.08
N ALA A 100 6.54 4.97 16.07
CA ALA A 100 7.12 4.48 14.81
C ALA A 100 7.79 5.62 14.01
N ALA A 101 7.15 6.78 13.93
CA ALA A 101 7.72 7.95 13.25
C ALA A 101 8.99 8.45 13.96
N GLU A 102 9.02 8.47 15.30
CA GLU A 102 10.21 8.81 16.08
C GLU A 102 11.35 7.82 15.84
N ALA A 103 11.08 6.53 15.94
CA ALA A 103 12.07 5.47 15.72
C ALA A 103 12.67 5.54 14.29
N LEU A 104 11.84 5.79 13.28
CA LEU A 104 12.30 5.98 11.90
C LEU A 104 13.21 7.20 11.80
N ARG A 105 12.82 8.35 12.36
CA ARG A 105 13.65 9.57 12.34
C ARG A 105 14.99 9.37 13.07
N GLU A 106 14.97 8.68 14.22
CA GLU A 106 16.21 8.34 14.95
C GLU A 106 17.11 7.36 14.18
N ALA A 107 16.52 6.39 13.48
CA ALA A 107 17.28 5.47 12.66
C ALA A 107 17.98 6.19 11.50
N GLY A 108 17.30 7.14 10.87
CA GLY A 108 17.74 7.81 9.65
C GLY A 108 17.68 6.89 8.43
N PRO A 109 17.85 7.43 7.22
CA PRO A 109 17.75 6.67 5.97
C PRO A 109 18.90 5.65 5.83
N GLY A 110 18.61 4.51 5.22
CA GLY A 110 19.62 3.49 4.89
C GLY A 110 20.21 2.76 6.10
N ARG A 111 19.64 2.90 7.30
CA ARG A 111 20.09 2.14 8.47
C ARG A 111 19.80 0.65 8.28
N LYS A 112 20.82 -0.18 8.32
CA LYS A 112 20.71 -1.64 8.14
C LYS A 112 19.85 -2.28 9.25
N MET A 113 18.90 -3.08 8.83
CA MET A 113 18.05 -3.93 9.66
C MET A 113 17.37 -4.98 8.78
N TRP A 114 16.78 -5.98 9.39
CA TRP A 114 16.01 -6.98 8.67
C TRP A 114 14.78 -6.37 8.01
N THR A 115 14.47 -6.86 6.82
CA THR A 115 13.20 -6.69 6.13
C THR A 115 12.87 -7.99 5.39
N TRP A 116 11.62 -8.18 5.03
CA TRP A 116 11.21 -9.33 4.22
C TRP A 116 11.49 -9.14 2.71
N SER A 117 12.08 -8.02 2.31
CA SER A 117 12.16 -7.58 0.92
C SER A 117 13.61 -7.46 0.39
N TRP A 118 13.76 -6.83 -0.77
CA TRP A 118 15.05 -6.63 -1.45
C TRP A 118 15.97 -5.60 -0.79
N GLU A 119 15.42 -4.69 -0.01
CA GLU A 119 16.18 -3.63 0.66
C GLU A 119 16.19 -3.84 2.17
N GLN A 120 17.34 -4.17 2.74
CA GLN A 120 17.52 -4.48 4.16
C GLN A 120 17.85 -3.20 4.95
N SER A 121 16.93 -2.23 4.99
CA SER A 121 17.16 -0.95 5.65
C SER A 121 15.89 -0.28 6.18
N SER A 122 16.09 0.77 6.99
CA SER A 122 15.03 1.65 7.49
C SER A 122 14.25 2.34 6.37
N SER A 123 14.88 2.60 5.21
CA SER A 123 14.21 3.24 4.08
C SER A 123 13.06 2.38 3.56
N PHE A 124 13.24 1.07 3.46
CA PHE A 124 12.17 0.15 3.12
C PHE A 124 11.00 0.27 4.11
N TRP A 125 11.28 0.22 5.42
CA TRP A 125 10.23 0.28 6.43
C TRP A 125 9.49 1.60 6.46
N ALA A 126 10.18 2.73 6.25
CA ALA A 126 9.53 4.04 6.18
C ALA A 126 8.52 4.12 5.03
N ARG A 127 8.91 3.66 3.83
CA ARG A 127 8.02 3.60 2.66
C ARG A 127 6.90 2.60 2.87
N ARG A 128 7.21 1.35 3.24
CA ARG A 128 6.22 0.28 3.41
C ARG A 128 5.15 0.63 4.45
N LEU A 129 5.55 1.16 5.62
CA LEU A 129 4.58 1.57 6.64
C LEU A 129 3.66 2.68 6.13
N THR A 130 4.21 3.65 5.41
CA THR A 130 3.43 4.73 4.81
C THR A 130 2.37 4.18 3.84
N GLN A 131 2.75 3.26 2.95
CA GLN A 131 1.83 2.70 1.96
C GLN A 131 0.83 1.72 2.60
N GLU A 132 1.23 0.98 3.62
CA GLU A 132 0.34 0.16 4.45
C GLU A 132 -0.79 1.01 5.05
N LEU A 133 -0.41 2.11 5.68
CA LEU A 133 -1.35 3.07 6.29
C LEU A 133 -2.27 3.71 5.24
N LEU A 134 -1.73 4.09 4.08
CA LEU A 134 -2.51 4.71 3.00
C LEU A 134 -3.59 3.77 2.48
N VAL A 135 -3.22 2.52 2.15
CA VAL A 135 -4.13 1.53 1.56
C VAL A 135 -5.20 1.12 2.56
N HIS A 136 -4.84 0.87 3.81
CA HIS A 136 -5.80 0.49 4.83
C HIS A 136 -6.65 1.67 5.34
N ARG A 137 -6.18 2.90 5.22
CA ARG A 137 -7.04 4.08 5.37
C ARG A 137 -8.12 4.12 4.28
N ALA A 138 -7.80 3.75 3.05
CA ALA A 138 -8.82 3.63 2.00
C ALA A 138 -9.85 2.55 2.36
N ASP A 139 -9.41 1.38 2.81
CA ASP A 139 -10.29 0.31 3.28
C ASP A 139 -11.24 0.79 4.40
N ALA A 140 -10.71 1.54 5.37
CA ALA A 140 -11.51 2.12 6.45
C ALA A 140 -12.52 3.16 5.95
N CYS A 141 -12.11 4.05 5.03
CA CYS A 141 -13.00 5.05 4.44
C CYS A 141 -14.16 4.38 3.67
N ILE A 142 -13.87 3.35 2.88
CA ILE A 142 -14.88 2.57 2.15
C ILE A 142 -15.87 1.92 3.13
N ALA A 143 -15.37 1.28 4.18
CA ALA A 143 -16.23 0.62 5.17
C ALA A 143 -17.05 1.61 6.01
N ALA A 144 -16.50 2.77 6.34
CA ALA A 144 -17.20 3.83 7.08
C ALA A 144 -18.13 4.68 6.19
N GLY A 145 -18.08 4.53 4.86
CA GLY A 145 -18.87 5.33 3.92
C GLY A 145 -18.47 6.81 3.87
N VAL A 146 -17.20 7.11 4.14
CA VAL A 146 -16.65 8.48 4.10
C VAL A 146 -15.73 8.66 2.89
N PRO A 147 -15.59 9.90 2.36
CA PRO A 147 -14.71 10.16 1.22
C PRO A 147 -13.24 9.80 1.52
N PHE A 148 -12.56 9.23 0.52
CA PHE A 148 -11.12 9.03 0.51
C PHE A 148 -10.49 9.90 -0.57
N ALA A 149 -9.35 10.51 -0.28
CA ALA A 149 -8.48 11.17 -1.24
C ALA A 149 -7.02 10.97 -0.81
N ALA A 150 -6.13 10.79 -1.76
CA ALA A 150 -4.70 10.68 -1.54
C ALA A 150 -3.97 11.86 -2.17
N ASP A 151 -2.83 12.23 -1.58
CA ASP A 151 -1.87 13.08 -2.27
C ASP A 151 -1.38 12.37 -3.54
N ALA A 152 -1.29 13.09 -4.65
CA ALA A 152 -1.02 12.48 -5.96
C ALA A 152 0.37 11.82 -6.02
N GLU A 153 1.39 12.44 -5.41
CA GLU A 153 2.74 11.87 -5.37
C GLU A 153 2.78 10.62 -4.50
N LEU A 154 2.05 10.63 -3.38
CA LEU A 154 1.94 9.48 -2.48
C LEU A 154 1.19 8.32 -3.14
N ALA A 155 0.12 8.59 -3.87
CA ALA A 155 -0.64 7.59 -4.61
C ALA A 155 0.19 6.99 -5.77
N ALA A 156 0.99 7.81 -6.46
CA ALA A 156 1.91 7.35 -7.48
C ALA A 156 3.00 6.45 -6.90
N ASP A 157 3.58 6.84 -5.76
CA ASP A 157 4.58 6.04 -5.05
C ASP A 157 4.00 4.71 -4.53
N ALA A 158 2.72 4.68 -4.16
CA ALA A 158 2.03 3.43 -3.82
C ALA A 158 1.98 2.46 -5.01
N VAL A 159 1.67 2.95 -6.21
CA VAL A 159 1.68 2.13 -7.43
C VAL A 159 3.10 1.61 -7.72
N ASP A 160 4.12 2.46 -7.59
CA ASP A 160 5.53 2.05 -7.78
C ASP A 160 5.94 0.97 -6.78
N GLU A 161 5.69 1.18 -5.48
CA GLU A 161 6.01 0.18 -4.45
C GLU A 161 5.31 -1.15 -4.70
N TRP A 162 4.03 -1.10 -5.07
CA TRP A 162 3.26 -2.31 -5.36
C TRP A 162 3.86 -3.11 -6.52
N LEU A 163 4.23 -2.44 -7.60
CA LEU A 163 4.89 -3.08 -8.75
C LEU A 163 6.25 -3.69 -8.34
N GLU A 164 7.03 -3.01 -7.50
CA GLU A 164 8.29 -3.53 -6.98
C GLU A 164 8.08 -4.77 -6.09
N ILE A 165 7.05 -4.77 -5.24
CA ILE A 165 6.68 -5.91 -4.39
C ILE A 165 6.27 -7.10 -5.25
N VAL A 166 5.38 -6.92 -6.24
CA VAL A 166 4.95 -8.00 -7.14
C VAL A 166 6.14 -8.58 -7.90
N ALA A 167 7.04 -7.74 -8.42
CA ALA A 167 8.26 -8.20 -9.09
C ALA A 167 9.21 -8.95 -8.14
N TYR A 168 9.29 -8.54 -6.89
CA TYR A 168 10.08 -9.23 -5.87
C TYR A 168 9.49 -10.60 -5.55
N VAL A 169 8.19 -10.67 -5.24
CA VAL A 169 7.47 -11.92 -4.96
C VAL A 169 7.59 -12.90 -6.11
N GLN A 170 7.37 -12.45 -7.34
CA GLN A 170 7.53 -13.25 -8.56
C GLN A 170 8.92 -13.92 -8.63
N ARG A 171 9.97 -13.22 -8.21
CA ARG A 171 11.34 -13.73 -8.25
C ARG A 171 11.67 -14.70 -7.13
N VAL A 172 11.18 -14.45 -5.88
CA VAL A 172 11.55 -15.24 -4.70
C VAL A 172 10.55 -16.33 -4.34
N GLN A 173 9.33 -16.23 -4.84
CA GLN A 173 8.24 -17.18 -4.62
C GLN A 173 7.63 -17.62 -5.96
N PRO A 174 8.31 -18.43 -6.78
CA PRO A 174 7.83 -18.78 -8.12
C PRO A 174 6.49 -19.53 -8.15
N ALA A 175 6.05 -20.09 -7.03
CA ALA A 175 4.76 -20.76 -6.88
C ALA A 175 3.60 -19.80 -6.56
N ASP A 176 3.91 -18.54 -6.25
CA ASP A 176 2.91 -17.49 -6.05
C ASP A 176 2.19 -17.19 -7.38
N PRO A 177 0.89 -16.84 -7.36
CA PRO A 177 0.17 -16.41 -8.57
C PRO A 177 0.88 -15.33 -9.39
N ALA A 178 1.62 -14.41 -8.76
CA ALA A 178 2.44 -13.42 -9.45
C ALA A 178 3.47 -14.05 -10.40
N GLY A 179 3.89 -15.30 -10.17
CA GLY A 179 4.75 -16.06 -11.08
C GLY A 179 4.18 -16.27 -12.48
N GLU A 180 2.86 -16.13 -12.67
CA GLU A 180 2.18 -16.24 -13.96
C GLU A 180 2.22 -14.91 -14.77
N LEU A 181 2.60 -13.79 -14.14
CA LEU A 181 2.69 -12.46 -14.78
C LEU A 181 3.92 -12.36 -15.68
N ARG A 182 3.99 -13.18 -16.74
CA ARG A 182 5.10 -13.27 -17.69
C ARG A 182 4.67 -13.77 -19.06
N GLY A 183 5.52 -13.54 -20.03
CA GLY A 183 5.38 -14.04 -21.41
C GLY A 183 4.36 -13.30 -22.26
N GLY A 184 4.42 -13.52 -23.55
CA GLY A 184 3.45 -13.05 -24.54
C GLY A 184 3.57 -11.59 -24.95
N GLY A 185 4.46 -10.80 -24.37
CA GLY A 185 4.68 -9.40 -24.75
C GLY A 185 3.46 -8.49 -24.60
N ARG A 186 2.44 -8.90 -23.80
CA ARG A 186 1.25 -8.07 -23.54
C ARG A 186 1.62 -6.91 -22.65
N THR A 187 0.95 -5.79 -22.86
CA THR A 187 1.23 -4.53 -22.17
C THR A 187 0.00 -4.01 -21.43
N LEU A 188 0.18 -3.62 -20.18
CA LEU A 188 -0.78 -2.85 -19.40
C LEU A 188 -0.26 -1.43 -19.24
N HIS A 189 -1.08 -0.45 -19.61
CA HIS A 189 -0.79 0.96 -19.44
C HIS A 189 -1.67 1.52 -18.30
N LEU A 190 -1.05 2.07 -17.26
CA LEU A 190 -1.72 2.84 -16.22
C LEU A 190 -1.53 4.32 -16.53
N HIS A 191 -2.64 5.09 -16.58
CA HIS A 191 -2.64 6.49 -16.96
C HIS A 191 -3.44 7.34 -15.95
N ALA A 192 -2.76 8.17 -15.17
CA ALA A 192 -3.39 9.15 -14.29
C ALA A 192 -3.78 10.41 -15.09
N THR A 193 -5.08 10.63 -15.25
CA THR A 193 -5.61 11.69 -16.14
C THR A 193 -5.53 13.10 -15.56
N ASP A 194 -5.30 13.24 -14.26
CA ASP A 194 -5.15 14.49 -13.51
C ASP A 194 -3.71 14.78 -13.10
N ALA A 195 -2.74 13.96 -13.54
CA ALA A 195 -1.34 14.21 -13.29
C ALA A 195 -0.88 15.53 -13.93
N ALA A 196 -0.19 16.37 -13.18
CA ALA A 196 0.38 17.61 -13.70
C ALA A 196 1.44 17.31 -14.78
N PRO A 197 1.63 18.21 -15.78
CA PRO A 197 2.66 18.02 -16.79
C PRO A 197 4.04 17.77 -16.18
N GLY A 198 4.64 16.65 -16.52
CA GLY A 198 5.95 16.22 -15.99
C GLY A 198 5.91 15.53 -14.62
N ALA A 199 4.75 15.44 -13.97
CA ALA A 199 4.57 14.60 -12.79
C ALA A 199 4.53 13.10 -13.17
N HIS A 200 4.74 12.23 -12.18
CA HIS A 200 4.65 10.80 -12.37
C HIS A 200 3.18 10.38 -12.40
N GLY A 201 2.74 9.78 -13.49
CA GLY A 201 1.35 9.38 -13.68
C GLY A 201 1.16 8.39 -14.84
N GLU A 202 2.27 7.82 -15.34
CA GLU A 202 2.26 6.89 -16.46
C GLU A 202 3.15 5.67 -16.15
N TRP A 203 2.59 4.48 -16.32
CA TRP A 203 3.29 3.21 -16.18
C TRP A 203 2.95 2.29 -17.35
N LEU A 204 3.92 2.01 -18.20
CA LEU A 204 3.82 0.96 -19.20
C LEU A 204 4.46 -0.32 -18.64
N ILE A 205 3.62 -1.30 -18.35
CA ILE A 205 3.99 -2.59 -17.79
C ILE A 205 3.94 -3.61 -18.93
N GLU A 206 5.08 -4.23 -19.25
CA GLU A 206 5.21 -5.22 -20.32
C GLU A 206 5.55 -6.58 -19.73
N LEU A 207 4.75 -7.61 -20.04
CA LEU A 207 5.08 -8.98 -19.69
C LEU A 207 6.23 -9.49 -20.57
N THR A 208 7.34 -9.89 -19.94
CA THR A 208 8.53 -10.48 -20.56
C THR A 208 8.59 -11.98 -20.27
N ASP A 209 9.51 -12.69 -20.91
CA ASP A 209 9.67 -14.13 -20.66
C ASP A 209 10.07 -14.44 -19.21
N ASP A 210 10.79 -13.53 -18.54
CA ASP A 210 11.31 -13.71 -17.19
C ASP A 210 10.47 -13.03 -16.10
N GLY A 211 9.36 -12.35 -16.47
CA GLY A 211 8.53 -11.59 -15.54
C GLY A 211 7.85 -10.41 -16.21
N PHE A 212 7.99 -9.21 -15.67
CA PHE A 212 7.52 -7.99 -16.31
C PHE A 212 8.52 -6.83 -16.13
N ALA A 213 8.45 -5.89 -17.06
CA ALA A 213 9.22 -4.64 -17.03
C ALA A 213 8.27 -3.45 -16.92
N VAL A 214 8.69 -2.43 -16.17
CA VAL A 214 7.93 -1.18 -16.00
C VAL A 214 8.71 -0.01 -16.56
N ARG A 215 8.04 0.83 -17.36
CA ARG A 215 8.60 2.07 -17.91
C ARG A 215 7.63 3.23 -17.66
N PRO A 216 8.13 4.44 -17.30
CA PRO A 216 7.31 5.65 -17.21
C PRO A 216 7.07 6.21 -18.61
N GLU A 217 6.19 5.59 -19.37
CA GLU A 217 5.99 5.85 -20.79
C GLU A 217 4.50 5.88 -21.13
N HIS A 218 4.08 6.92 -21.84
CA HIS A 218 2.75 6.97 -22.43
C HIS A 218 2.69 6.16 -23.73
N THR A 219 1.59 5.45 -23.96
CA THR A 219 1.34 4.75 -25.21
C THR A 219 -0.15 4.62 -25.50
N ASP A 220 -0.51 4.86 -26.78
CA ASP A 220 -1.87 4.60 -27.29
C ASP A 220 -2.06 3.15 -27.78
N GLY A 221 -0.99 2.33 -27.73
CA GLY A 221 -0.95 1.00 -28.33
C GLY A 221 -0.85 -0.16 -27.33
N ALA A 222 -1.14 0.05 -26.03
CA ALA A 222 -1.13 -1.00 -25.03
C ALA A 222 -2.20 -2.06 -25.31
N THR A 223 -1.94 -3.31 -24.87
CA THR A 223 -2.94 -4.38 -24.92
C THR A 223 -4.17 -4.00 -24.11
N VAL A 224 -3.98 -3.37 -22.97
CA VAL A 224 -5.04 -2.77 -22.14
C VAL A 224 -4.53 -1.48 -21.48
N GLU A 225 -5.39 -0.48 -21.40
CA GLU A 225 -5.16 0.74 -20.62
C GLU A 225 -6.19 0.81 -19.47
N LEU A 226 -5.71 1.11 -18.27
CA LEU A 226 -6.52 1.54 -17.13
C LEU A 226 -6.22 3.00 -16.87
N ARG A 227 -7.24 3.87 -16.96
CA ARG A 227 -7.07 5.31 -16.82
C ARG A 227 -8.12 5.94 -15.93
N GLY A 228 -7.75 7.00 -15.24
CA GLY A 228 -8.62 7.75 -14.34
C GLY A 228 -7.80 8.74 -13.51
N PRO A 229 -8.45 9.55 -12.67
CA PRO A 229 -7.71 10.38 -11.72
C PRO A 229 -6.81 9.50 -10.82
N MET A 230 -5.71 10.06 -10.34
CA MET A 230 -4.64 9.29 -9.65
C MET A 230 -5.16 8.47 -8.47
N THR A 231 -6.01 9.04 -7.62
CA THR A 231 -6.58 8.33 -6.45
C THR A 231 -7.40 7.11 -6.89
N GLU A 232 -8.29 7.30 -7.87
CA GLU A 232 -9.16 6.25 -8.39
C GLU A 232 -8.37 5.17 -9.14
N LEU A 233 -7.34 5.59 -9.90
CA LEU A 233 -6.42 4.69 -10.59
C LEU A 233 -5.69 3.78 -9.58
N MET A 234 -5.11 4.37 -8.54
CA MET A 234 -4.47 3.63 -7.45
C MET A 234 -5.46 2.66 -6.80
N LEU A 235 -6.66 3.11 -6.41
CA LEU A 235 -7.66 2.27 -5.77
C LEU A 235 -8.10 1.11 -6.66
N ALA A 236 -8.30 1.34 -7.96
CA ALA A 236 -8.65 0.30 -8.92
C ALA A 236 -7.51 -0.71 -9.09
N PHE A 237 -6.27 -0.24 -9.17
CA PHE A 237 -5.09 -1.09 -9.30
C PHE A 237 -4.84 -1.94 -8.06
N TYR A 238 -5.15 -1.42 -6.88
CA TYR A 238 -5.15 -2.16 -5.61
C TYR A 238 -6.44 -2.96 -5.36
N ARG A 239 -7.40 -3.03 -6.32
CA ARG A 239 -8.68 -3.73 -6.19
C ARG A 239 -9.60 -3.18 -5.10
N ARG A 240 -9.46 -1.91 -4.74
CA ARG A 240 -10.30 -1.18 -3.78
C ARG A 240 -11.43 -0.42 -4.46
N LEU A 241 -11.37 -0.28 -5.78
CA LEU A 241 -12.42 0.33 -6.61
C LEU A 241 -12.79 -0.66 -7.72
N PRO A 242 -14.09 -0.94 -7.95
CA PRO A 242 -14.51 -1.82 -9.03
C PRO A 242 -14.21 -1.17 -10.39
N LEU A 243 -13.82 -1.98 -11.38
CA LEU A 243 -13.59 -1.53 -12.76
C LEU A 243 -14.90 -1.20 -13.52
N THR A 244 -16.04 -1.23 -12.82
CA THR A 244 -17.37 -0.89 -13.34
C THR A 244 -17.77 0.48 -12.84
N GLY A 245 -18.31 1.33 -13.70
CA GLY A 245 -18.67 2.70 -13.35
C GLY A 245 -17.80 3.73 -14.07
N ASP A 246 -17.95 5.01 -13.69
CA ASP A 246 -17.35 6.14 -14.40
C ASP A 246 -16.05 6.66 -13.71
N ALA A 247 -15.63 6.06 -12.61
CA ALA A 247 -14.47 6.52 -11.85
C ALA A 247 -13.14 6.21 -12.55
N VAL A 248 -13.08 5.07 -13.25
CA VAL A 248 -11.94 4.69 -14.10
C VAL A 248 -12.44 4.14 -15.43
N GLU A 249 -11.66 4.30 -16.49
CA GLU A 249 -11.94 3.76 -17.81
C GLU A 249 -10.96 2.65 -18.14
N VAL A 250 -11.48 1.52 -18.67
CA VAL A 250 -10.67 0.41 -19.21
C VAL A 250 -10.80 0.39 -20.72
N ARG A 251 -9.69 0.53 -21.44
CA ARG A 251 -9.62 0.44 -22.90
C ARG A 251 -8.81 -0.77 -23.33
N GLY A 252 -9.25 -1.48 -24.36
CA GLY A 252 -8.58 -2.67 -24.88
C GLY A 252 -9.01 -3.97 -24.20
N ASP A 253 -8.08 -4.89 -24.01
CA ASP A 253 -8.35 -6.24 -23.48
C ASP A 253 -8.56 -6.23 -21.95
N ARG A 254 -9.80 -6.00 -21.52
CA ARG A 254 -10.19 -6.05 -20.10
C ARG A 254 -9.82 -7.37 -19.43
N SER A 255 -9.88 -8.49 -20.16
CA SER A 255 -9.58 -9.80 -19.55
C SER A 255 -8.10 -9.92 -19.16
N PHE A 256 -7.22 -9.19 -19.85
CA PHE A 256 -5.82 -9.10 -19.46
C PHE A 256 -5.60 -8.25 -18.21
N LEU A 257 -6.34 -7.16 -18.04
CA LEU A 257 -6.30 -6.39 -16.77
C LEU A 257 -6.80 -7.23 -15.59
N GLU A 258 -7.92 -7.94 -15.76
CA GLU A 258 -8.46 -8.84 -14.73
C GLU A 258 -7.47 -9.96 -14.40
N PHE A 259 -6.82 -10.56 -15.41
CA PHE A 259 -5.74 -11.53 -15.24
C PHE A 259 -4.59 -10.97 -14.38
N TRP A 260 -4.16 -9.72 -14.63
CA TRP A 260 -3.15 -9.04 -13.82
C TRP A 260 -3.59 -8.88 -12.37
N LEU A 261 -4.78 -8.27 -12.18
CA LEU A 261 -5.29 -7.94 -10.85
C LEU A 261 -5.56 -9.18 -9.97
N GLU A 262 -5.92 -10.31 -10.57
CA GLU A 262 -6.10 -11.57 -9.84
C GLU A 262 -4.79 -12.18 -9.34
N ARG A 263 -3.67 -11.86 -9.97
CA ARG A 263 -2.34 -12.43 -9.68
C ARG A 263 -1.45 -11.51 -8.89
N ALA A 264 -1.62 -10.21 -9.05
CA ALA A 264 -0.95 -9.19 -8.25
C ALA A 264 -1.72 -9.00 -6.93
N THR A 265 -1.62 -9.96 -6.02
CA THR A 265 -2.28 -9.93 -4.71
C THR A 265 -1.27 -10.08 -3.60
N PHE A 266 -1.59 -9.56 -2.44
CA PHE A 266 -0.83 -9.77 -1.22
C PHE A 266 -1.61 -10.80 -0.38
N GLY A 267 -1.01 -12.00 -0.19
CA GLY A 267 -1.40 -13.02 0.76
C GLY A 267 -2.73 -13.69 0.52
#